data_f1d5bb278cc1139b15fceefe6bb7f49c
#
_entry.id   f1d5bb278cc1139b15fceefe6bb7f49c
#
_cell.length_a   1.000
_cell.length_b   1.000
_cell.length_c   1.000
_cell.angle_alpha   90.00
_cell.angle_beta   90.00
_cell.angle_gamma   90.00
#
_symmetry.space_group_name_H-M   'P 1'
#
loop_
_entity.id
_entity.type
_entity.pdbx_description
1 polymer ?
#
loop_
_entity_poly.entity_id
_entity_poly.type
_entity_poly.pdbx_seq_one_letter_code
_entity_poly.pdbx_strand_id
1 'polypeptide(L)'
;MKGWLSDLRYKEVIDQSTGQRLGYVCDAEIDLDDGKIVSLIVPGQKKLGGLLSGDADYILPWGSISRLGEDIILAEVSGQQPRRRREKRQNLL
;
A
#
# COMPACT_ATOMS: atom_id res chain seq x y z
N MET A 1 4.27 11.93 -17.19
CA MET A 1 5.09 10.79 -16.89
C MET A 1 4.25 9.54 -16.90
N LYS A 2 4.77 8.48 -17.45
CA LYS A 2 4.05 7.23 -17.49
C LYS A 2 4.87 6.14 -16.86
N GLY A 3 4.24 5.12 -16.37
CA GLY A 3 4.94 3.99 -15.81
C GLY A 3 4.02 2.80 -15.78
N TRP A 4 4.55 1.68 -15.36
CA TRP A 4 3.78 0.47 -15.25
C TRP A 4 3.40 0.25 -13.81
N LEU A 5 2.22 -0.31 -13.60
CA LEU A 5 1.79 -0.61 -12.24
C LEU A 5 2.82 -1.52 -11.57
N SER A 6 3.38 -2.45 -12.32
CA SER A 6 4.37 -3.36 -11.74
C SER A 6 5.61 -2.63 -11.23
N ASP A 7 5.90 -1.45 -11.75
CA ASP A 7 7.06 -0.72 -11.27
C ASP A 7 6.89 -0.30 -9.82
N LEU A 8 5.65 -0.09 -9.38
CA LEU A 8 5.42 0.35 -8.03
C LEU A 8 5.81 -0.71 -7.02
N ARG A 9 5.80 -1.97 -7.44
CA ARG A 9 6.12 -3.06 -6.53
C ARG A 9 7.59 -3.13 -6.17
N TYR A 10 8.42 -2.42 -6.91
CA TYR A 10 9.84 -2.42 -6.63
C TYR A 10 10.28 -1.17 -5.90
N LYS A 11 9.33 -0.32 -5.51
CA LYS A 11 9.67 0.89 -4.81
C LYS A 11 9.29 0.73 -3.34
N GLU A 12 10.16 1.14 -2.46
CA GLU A 12 9.89 1.01 -1.04
C GLU A 12 9.09 2.20 -0.56
N VAL A 13 8.05 1.94 0.22
CA VAL A 13 7.20 3.00 0.75
C VAL A 13 7.77 3.48 2.07
N ILE A 14 7.92 4.79 2.19
CA ILE A 14 8.49 5.40 3.37
C ILE A 14 7.54 6.47 3.87
N ASP A 15 7.31 6.48 5.17
CA ASP A 15 6.47 7.49 5.79
C ASP A 15 7.23 8.80 5.74
N GLN A 16 6.67 9.77 5.04
CA GLN A 16 7.32 11.04 4.86
C GLN A 16 7.53 11.78 6.18
N SER A 17 6.68 11.58 7.16
CA SER A 17 6.79 12.28 8.41
C SER A 17 7.84 11.71 9.34
N THR A 18 7.95 10.40 9.40
CA THR A 18 8.81 9.77 10.39
C THR A 18 10.04 9.09 9.78
N GLY A 19 10.02 8.87 8.47
CA GLY A 19 11.08 8.13 7.84
C GLY A 19 10.94 6.62 8.01
N GLN A 20 9.85 6.17 8.59
CA GLN A 20 9.66 4.75 8.81
C GLN A 20 9.50 4.03 7.49
N ARG A 21 10.18 2.92 7.33
CA ARG A 21 10.10 2.14 6.10
C ARG A 21 8.97 1.14 6.27
N LEU A 22 7.99 1.21 5.39
CA LEU A 22 6.81 0.36 5.53
C LEU A 22 6.90 -0.91 4.72
N GLY A 23 7.69 -0.92 3.69
CA GLY A 23 7.78 -2.10 2.85
C GLY A 23 7.40 -1.77 1.42
N TYR A 24 7.03 -2.79 0.66
CA TYR A 24 6.77 -2.63 -0.76
C TYR A 24 5.31 -2.82 -1.09
N VAL A 25 4.86 -2.13 -2.10
CA VAL A 25 3.47 -2.26 -2.54
C VAL A 25 3.22 -3.66 -3.05
N CYS A 26 2.15 -4.28 -2.61
CA CYS A 26 1.79 -5.60 -3.09
C CYS A 26 0.54 -5.60 -3.95
N ASP A 27 -0.25 -4.52 -3.89
CA ASP A 27 -1.49 -4.49 -4.61
C ASP A 27 -1.96 -3.04 -4.70
N ALA A 28 -2.97 -2.80 -5.49
CA ALA A 28 -3.58 -1.48 -5.59
C ALA A 28 -5.07 -1.66 -5.75
N GLU A 29 -5.81 -0.76 -5.15
CA GLU A 29 -7.24 -0.76 -5.32
C GLU A 29 -7.54 0.20 -6.46
N ILE A 30 -8.33 -0.23 -7.40
CA ILE A 30 -8.63 0.55 -8.59
C ILE A 30 -10.11 0.71 -8.72
N ASP A 31 -10.55 1.92 -9.03
CA ASP A 31 -11.94 2.16 -9.31
C ASP A 31 -12.16 1.69 -10.73
N LEU A 32 -12.90 0.64 -10.90
CA LEU A 32 -13.07 0.05 -12.21
C LEU A 32 -14.01 0.84 -13.12
N ASP A 33 -14.72 1.79 -12.58
CA ASP A 33 -15.59 2.60 -13.41
C ASP A 33 -14.80 3.66 -14.17
N ASP A 34 -13.81 4.26 -13.54
CA ASP A 34 -13.05 5.29 -14.21
C ASP A 34 -11.58 4.95 -14.39
N GLY A 35 -11.18 3.77 -13.91
CA GLY A 35 -9.81 3.32 -14.13
C GLY A 35 -8.76 4.00 -13.28
N LYS A 36 -9.17 4.63 -12.19
CA LYS A 36 -8.20 5.35 -11.37
C LYS A 36 -7.78 4.56 -10.17
N ILE A 37 -6.55 4.76 -9.74
CA ILE A 37 -6.05 4.12 -8.53
C ILE A 37 -6.65 4.83 -7.33
N VAL A 38 -7.24 4.05 -6.45
CA VAL A 38 -7.84 4.56 -5.23
C VAL A 38 -6.84 4.51 -4.09
N SER A 39 -6.12 3.41 -3.97
CA SER A 39 -5.14 3.28 -2.89
C SER A 39 -4.08 2.27 -3.24
N LEU A 40 -2.97 2.33 -2.54
CA LEU A 40 -1.90 1.35 -2.67
C LEU A 40 -1.89 0.52 -1.41
N ILE A 41 -1.59 -0.75 -1.55
CA ILE A 41 -1.62 -1.68 -0.42
C ILE A 41 -0.20 -2.13 -0.11
N VAL A 42 0.18 -2.00 1.14
CA VAL A 42 1.49 -2.43 1.60
C VAL A 42 1.26 -3.40 2.75
N PRO A 43 1.80 -4.61 2.70
CA PRO A 43 1.56 -5.58 3.74
C PRO A 43 2.06 -5.09 5.08
N GLY A 44 1.29 -5.28 6.11
CA GLY A 44 1.72 -4.93 7.43
C GLY A 44 2.81 -5.89 7.87
N GLN A 45 3.70 -5.41 8.70
CA GLN A 45 4.79 -6.25 9.11
C GLN A 45 4.35 -7.18 10.18
N LYS A 46 4.80 -8.42 10.12
CA LYS A 46 4.46 -9.36 11.12
C LYS A 46 5.37 -9.18 12.28
N LYS A 47 4.83 -9.41 13.46
CA LYS A 47 5.65 -9.27 14.58
C LYS A 47 6.14 -10.61 14.95
N LEU A 48 7.02 -10.65 15.88
CA LEU A 48 7.56 -11.83 16.33
C LEU A 48 6.88 -13.07 16.06
N GLY A 49 7.47 -13.87 15.35
CA GLY A 49 6.93 -15.14 15.08
C GLY A 49 5.63 -15.15 14.36
N GLY A 50 5.23 -14.01 13.95
CA GLY A 50 4.00 -13.95 13.22
C GLY A 50 2.76 -14.23 14.00
N LEU A 51 2.89 -14.28 15.27
CA LEU A 51 1.79 -14.58 16.05
C LEU A 51 0.77 -13.57 15.96
N LEU A 52 1.11 -12.36 15.81
CA LEU A 52 0.14 -11.39 15.79
C LEU A 52 -0.28 -11.15 14.46
N SER A 53 -0.88 -11.80 13.91
CA SER A 53 -1.37 -11.63 12.78
C SER A 53 -1.13 -10.97 11.81
N GLY A 54 -0.62 -11.15 11.02
CA GLY A 54 -0.31 -10.49 9.99
C GLY A 54 -1.18 -10.23 8.90
N ASP A 55 -2.37 -10.31 9.07
CA ASP A 55 -3.26 -10.04 8.01
C ASP A 55 -3.57 -8.59 7.77
N ALA A 56 -3.14 -7.74 8.62
CA ALA A 56 -3.45 -6.34 8.46
C ALA A 56 -2.48 -5.69 7.49
N ASP A 57 -2.99 -4.88 6.61
CA ASP A 57 -2.18 -4.20 5.62
C ASP A 57 -2.36 -2.71 5.77
N TYR A 58 -1.38 -1.95 5.30
CA TYR A 58 -1.55 -0.51 5.19
C TYR A 58 -2.29 -0.27 3.89
N ILE A 59 -3.37 0.46 3.98
CA ILE A 59 -4.13 0.84 2.80
C ILE A 59 -3.95 2.34 2.66
N LEU A 60 -3.14 2.73 1.71
CA LEU A 60 -2.72 4.12 1.57
C LEU A 60 -3.49 4.79 0.45
N PRO A 61 -4.39 5.71 0.79
CA PRO A 61 -5.16 6.39 -0.25
C PRO A 61 -4.21 7.07 -1.23
N TRP A 62 -4.58 7.10 -2.48
CA TRP A 62 -3.72 7.69 -3.49
C TRP A 62 -3.36 9.14 -3.13
N GLY A 63 -4.29 9.87 -2.53
CA GLY A 63 -4.03 11.25 -2.13
C GLY A 63 -2.98 11.40 -1.04
N SER A 64 -2.65 10.30 -0.33
CA SER A 64 -1.64 10.38 0.71
C SER A 64 -0.24 10.18 0.15
N ILE A 65 -0.12 9.85 -1.14
CA ILE A 65 1.17 9.64 -1.75
C ILE A 65 1.70 11.00 -2.16
N SER A 66 2.78 11.42 -1.55
CA SER A 66 3.32 12.74 -1.83
C SER A 66 4.35 12.74 -2.94
N ARG A 67 4.99 11.62 -3.18
CA ARG A 67 5.98 11.57 -4.24
C ARG A 67 6.26 10.16 -4.71
N LEU A 68 6.37 10.00 -6.00
CA LEU A 68 6.76 8.73 -6.58
C LEU A 68 8.17 8.92 -7.11
N GLY A 69 9.14 8.41 -6.39
CA GLY A 69 10.53 8.51 -6.81
C GLY A 69 10.92 7.32 -7.65
N GLU A 70 12.19 7.24 -7.98
CA GLU A 70 12.67 6.14 -8.74
C GLU A 70 12.69 4.87 -7.94
N ASP A 71 13.13 4.94 -6.71
CA ASP A 71 13.26 3.76 -5.86
C ASP A 71 12.34 3.78 -4.66
N ILE A 72 11.71 4.88 -4.38
CA ILE A 72 10.90 4.98 -3.18
C ILE A 72 9.59 5.69 -3.46
N ILE A 73 8.64 5.49 -2.58
CA ILE A 73 7.37 6.18 -2.61
C ILE A 73 7.25 6.86 -1.26
N LEU A 74 7.05 8.16 -1.23
CA LEU A 74 6.85 8.87 0.01
C LEU A 74 5.34 9.02 0.22
N ALA A 75 4.88 8.64 1.38
CA ALA A 75 3.46 8.70 1.70
C ALA A 75 3.27 9.30 3.08
N GLU A 76 2.15 9.94 3.28
CA GLU A 76 1.81 10.47 4.56
C GLU A 76 1.00 9.42 5.28
N VAL A 77 1.56 8.79 6.28
CA VAL A 77 0.95 7.66 6.94
C VAL A 77 0.53 7.97 8.37
N SER A 78 0.88 9.15 8.87
CA SER A 78 0.56 9.52 10.23
C SER A 78 -0.88 9.29 10.54
N GLY A 79 -1.13 8.64 11.62
CA GLY A 79 -2.50 8.39 12.02
C GLY A 79 -3.17 7.22 11.36
N GLN A 80 -2.53 6.61 10.37
CA GLN A 80 -3.12 5.46 9.77
C GLN A 80 -2.59 4.22 10.41
N GLN A 81 -3.44 3.23 10.52
CA GLN A 81 -3.04 1.99 11.12
C GLN A 81 -3.27 0.89 10.13
N PRO A 82 -2.52 -0.18 10.21
CA PRO A 82 -2.75 -1.31 9.32
C PRO A 82 -4.17 -1.81 9.50
N ARG A 83 -4.82 -2.15 8.41
CA ARG A 83 -6.19 -2.64 8.44
C ARG A 83 -6.30 -3.88 7.60
N ARG A 84 -7.23 -4.74 7.95
CA ARG A 84 -7.44 -5.93 7.18
C ARG A 84 -8.10 -5.54 5.87
N ARG A 85 -7.58 -6.02 4.77
CA ARG A 85 -8.12 -5.75 3.48
C ARG A 85 -9.43 -6.51 3.33
N ARG A 86 -10.40 -5.90 2.63
CA ARG A 86 -11.64 -6.57 2.43
C ARG A 86 -11.37 -7.80 1.64
N GLU A 87 -11.93 -8.91 2.08
CA GLU A 87 -11.69 -10.11 1.40
C GLU A 87 -12.19 -10.11 0.02
N LYS A 88 -11.48 -10.65 -0.87
CA LYS A 88 -11.94 -10.70 -2.17
C LYS A 88 -13.00 -11.60 -2.35
N ARG A 89 -13.91 -11.33 -2.99
CA ARG A 89 -15.03 -12.14 -3.11
C ARG A 89 -14.79 -13.16 -3.94
N GLN A 90 -14.69 -14.00 -3.62
CA GLN A 90 -14.42 -15.01 -4.34
C GLN A 90 -15.43 -15.48 -5.03
N ASN A 91 -16.12 -15.27 -4.98
CA ASN A 91 -17.06 -15.75 -5.62
C ASN A 91 -17.48 -15.27 -6.57
N LEU A 92 -17.58 -15.08 -6.83
CA LEU A 92 -17.94 -14.82 -7.61
C LEU A 92 -18.17 -15.17 -8.50
N LEU A 93 -18.47 -15.48 -8.67
CA LEU A 93 -18.67 -15.89 -9.53
C LEU A 93 -18.78 -16.17 -9.93
#